data_48d1d9228fa5f8fe1a2512ded4f8e0be
#
_entry.id   48d1d9228fa5f8fe1a2512ded4f8e0be
#
_cell.length_a   1.000
_cell.length_b   1.000
_cell.length_c   1.000
_cell.angle_alpha   90.00
_cell.angle_beta   90.00
_cell.angle_gamma   90.00
#
_symmetry.space_group_name_H-M   'P 1'
#
loop_
_entity.id
_entity.type
_entity.pdbx_description
1 polymer ?
#
loop_
_entity_poly.entity_id
_entity_poly.type
_entity_poly.pdbx_seq_one_letter_code
_entity_poly.pdbx_strand_id
1 'polypeptide(L)'
;ATLFQHPHCYLDSISKWGAVGVKIDFFDRDDAQIIPQYENLAKACAERHLMVDFHGCSKPTGLHRAYPNILSYEAMRCAECFKWDTTSNPDYQLQCIFARMLGGGIDYTPGSMRNSTLEKFKPIDPGLPSSLGTRSHELALFVVLSAPFASLCDSPDEYRKYPDILKYLAEVPTSWDQTIPLAACVGEYAVLAKQKGNTWYIGG
;
A
#
# COMPACT_ATOMS: atom_id res chain seq x y z
N ALA A 1 6.65 20.69 -4.39
CA ALA A 1 6.61 21.78 -5.39
C ALA A 1 7.69 21.60 -6.46
N THR A 2 8.91 21.29 -6.09
CA THR A 2 10.09 21.29 -7.01
C THR A 2 10.05 20.15 -8.03
N LEU A 3 9.58 18.95 -7.65
CA LEU A 3 9.46 17.81 -8.58
C LEU A 3 8.48 18.11 -9.71
N PHE A 4 7.34 18.73 -9.41
CA PHE A 4 6.33 19.08 -10.43
C PHE A 4 6.83 20.13 -11.43
N GLN A 5 7.75 21.01 -11.00
CA GLN A 5 8.33 22.04 -11.86
C GLN A 5 9.48 21.53 -12.73
N HIS A 6 10.29 20.60 -12.20
CA HIS A 6 11.50 20.10 -12.86
C HIS A 6 11.63 18.57 -12.74
N PRO A 7 10.63 17.79 -13.19
CA PRO A 7 10.60 16.34 -12.96
C PRO A 7 11.82 15.64 -13.55
N HIS A 8 12.25 16.02 -14.76
CA HIS A 8 13.35 15.37 -15.45
C HIS A 8 14.67 15.44 -14.67
N CYS A 9 15.01 16.61 -14.12
CA CYS A 9 16.26 16.81 -13.37
C CYS A 9 16.35 15.91 -12.13
N TYR A 10 15.26 15.80 -11.36
CA TYR A 10 15.22 14.98 -10.16
C TYR A 10 15.21 13.49 -10.50
N LEU A 11 14.40 13.08 -11.48
CA LEU A 11 14.30 11.69 -11.88
C LEU A 11 15.60 11.18 -12.53
N ASP A 12 16.33 12.04 -13.27
CA ASP A 12 17.65 11.71 -13.79
C ASP A 12 18.65 11.41 -12.66
N SER A 13 18.61 12.20 -11.59
CA SER A 13 19.46 11.99 -10.42
C SER A 13 19.14 10.68 -9.71
N ILE A 14 17.84 10.41 -9.48
CA ILE A 14 17.35 9.21 -8.81
C ILE A 14 17.73 7.95 -9.61
N SER A 15 17.55 7.99 -10.93
CA SER A 15 17.95 6.90 -11.81
C SER A 15 19.46 6.65 -11.78
N LYS A 16 20.27 7.70 -11.78
CA LYS A 16 21.74 7.61 -11.65
C LYS A 16 22.18 7.01 -10.31
N TRP A 17 21.40 7.16 -9.25
CA TRP A 17 21.67 6.53 -7.95
C TRP A 17 21.35 5.03 -7.93
N GLY A 18 20.80 4.49 -9.03
CA GLY A 18 20.44 3.07 -9.13
C GLY A 18 19.09 2.72 -8.55
N ALA A 19 18.24 3.71 -8.25
CA ALA A 19 16.88 3.44 -7.84
C ALA A 19 16.07 2.81 -8.99
N VAL A 20 15.17 1.88 -8.66
CA VAL A 20 14.28 1.22 -9.63
C VAL A 20 12.86 1.79 -9.64
N GLY A 21 12.57 2.70 -8.71
CA GLY A 21 11.28 3.36 -8.60
C GLY A 21 11.30 4.54 -7.65
N VAL A 22 10.18 5.23 -7.61
CA VAL A 22 9.96 6.41 -6.76
C VAL A 22 8.57 6.36 -6.14
N LYS A 23 8.48 6.79 -4.90
CA LYS A 23 7.22 7.14 -4.24
C LYS A 23 7.07 8.66 -4.32
N ILE A 24 6.01 9.11 -4.98
CA ILE A 24 5.74 10.54 -5.20
C ILE A 24 4.52 10.93 -4.37
N ASP A 25 4.72 11.82 -3.42
CA ASP A 25 3.77 12.17 -2.38
C ASP A 25 3.29 13.63 -2.46
N PHE A 26 2.28 13.96 -1.65
CA PHE A 26 1.75 15.32 -1.44
C PHE A 26 1.10 15.95 -2.66
N PHE A 27 0.30 15.19 -3.41
CA PHE A 27 -0.58 15.77 -4.43
C PHE A 27 -1.71 16.54 -3.78
N ASP A 28 -2.38 15.97 -2.77
CA ASP A 28 -3.42 16.57 -1.92
C ASP A 28 -4.56 17.28 -2.69
N ARG A 29 -4.71 16.95 -3.98
CA ARG A 29 -5.66 17.53 -4.91
C ARG A 29 -6.09 16.50 -5.96
N ASP A 30 -7.29 16.69 -6.51
CA ASP A 30 -7.86 15.89 -7.61
C ASP A 30 -8.55 16.75 -8.68
N ASP A 31 -8.12 17.99 -8.83
CA ASP A 31 -8.64 18.95 -9.80
C ASP A 31 -7.99 18.87 -11.18
N ALA A 32 -8.53 19.62 -12.12
CA ALA A 32 -8.08 19.64 -13.51
C ALA A 32 -6.63 20.10 -13.71
N GLN A 33 -6.02 20.73 -12.72
CA GLN A 33 -4.61 21.15 -12.80
C GLN A 33 -3.64 20.02 -12.40
N ILE A 34 -4.02 19.20 -11.42
CA ILE A 34 -3.14 18.16 -10.90
C ILE A 34 -3.28 16.83 -11.65
N ILE A 35 -4.46 16.50 -12.16
CA ILE A 35 -4.69 15.22 -12.84
C ILE A 35 -3.72 14.99 -14.02
N PRO A 36 -3.43 15.95 -14.90
CA PRO A 36 -2.43 15.77 -15.96
C PRO A 36 -1.01 15.51 -15.43
N GLN A 37 -0.69 15.90 -14.20
CA GLN A 37 0.64 15.69 -13.63
C GLN A 37 0.92 14.23 -13.32
N TYR A 38 -0.11 13.43 -12.98
CA TYR A 38 0.05 11.98 -12.82
C TYR A 38 0.55 11.33 -14.10
N GLU A 39 -0.03 11.70 -15.26
CA GLU A 39 0.40 11.19 -16.56
C GLU A 39 1.81 11.66 -16.91
N ASN A 40 2.09 12.94 -16.75
CA ASN A 40 3.41 13.52 -17.03
C ASN A 40 4.51 12.86 -16.20
N LEU A 41 4.26 12.64 -14.90
CA LEU A 41 5.21 11.98 -14.01
C LEU A 41 5.37 10.49 -14.34
N ALA A 42 4.28 9.79 -14.61
CA ALA A 42 4.34 8.38 -15.02
C ALA A 42 5.17 8.19 -16.28
N LYS A 43 4.96 9.05 -17.30
CA LYS A 43 5.73 9.06 -18.54
C LYS A 43 7.21 9.38 -18.29
N ALA A 44 7.50 10.44 -17.54
CA ALA A 44 8.88 10.82 -17.22
C ALA A 44 9.64 9.74 -16.44
N CYS A 45 8.95 9.00 -15.57
CA CYS A 45 9.48 7.83 -14.86
C CYS A 45 9.69 6.65 -15.82
N ALA A 46 8.73 6.36 -16.72
CA ALA A 46 8.86 5.28 -17.69
C ALA A 46 10.05 5.45 -18.63
N GLU A 47 10.30 6.70 -19.09
CA GLU A 47 11.46 7.06 -19.91
C GLU A 47 12.81 6.74 -19.22
N ARG A 48 12.81 6.56 -17.90
CA ARG A 48 13.99 6.27 -17.04
C ARG A 48 13.95 4.87 -16.45
N HIS A 49 13.01 4.03 -16.89
CA HIS A 49 12.76 2.69 -16.33
C HIS A 49 12.49 2.72 -14.82
N LEU A 50 11.83 3.77 -14.34
CA LEU A 50 11.44 3.90 -12.93
C LEU A 50 9.97 3.49 -12.75
N MET A 51 9.73 2.65 -11.75
CA MET A 51 8.39 2.37 -11.25
C MET A 51 7.88 3.54 -10.39
N VAL A 52 6.57 3.66 -10.24
CA VAL A 52 5.94 4.75 -9.48
C VAL A 52 4.92 4.21 -8.51
N ASP A 53 4.98 4.71 -7.28
CA ASP A 53 3.91 4.67 -6.31
C ASP A 53 3.44 6.10 -6.03
N PHE A 54 2.14 6.37 -6.22
CA PHE A 54 1.56 7.68 -5.94
C PHE A 54 0.95 7.71 -4.54
N HIS A 55 1.36 8.70 -3.73
CA HIS A 55 0.94 8.88 -2.35
C HIS A 55 0.34 10.28 -2.13
N GLY A 56 -0.48 10.47 -1.08
CA GLY A 56 -1.24 11.72 -0.91
C GLY A 56 -2.00 12.09 -2.18
N CYS A 57 -2.65 11.14 -2.81
CA CYS A 57 -3.04 11.20 -4.22
C CYS A 57 -4.54 10.95 -4.44
N SER A 58 -5.03 11.29 -5.64
CA SER A 58 -6.38 10.96 -6.05
C SER A 58 -6.55 9.46 -6.38
N LYS A 59 -7.81 9.02 -6.37
CA LYS A 59 -8.19 7.64 -6.71
C LYS A 59 -7.73 7.27 -8.13
N PRO A 60 -7.30 6.02 -8.36
CA PRO A 60 -6.92 5.56 -9.69
C PRO A 60 -8.04 5.75 -10.72
N THR A 61 -7.69 6.30 -11.88
CA THR A 61 -8.61 6.52 -13.01
C THR A 61 -8.38 5.53 -14.16
N GLY A 62 -7.52 4.53 -13.95
CA GLY A 62 -7.14 3.57 -14.99
C GLY A 62 -5.83 3.92 -15.71
N LEU A 63 -5.15 5.01 -15.32
CA LEU A 63 -3.90 5.45 -15.94
C LEU A 63 -2.79 4.37 -15.90
N HIS A 64 -2.77 3.51 -14.88
CA HIS A 64 -1.85 2.37 -14.76
C HIS A 64 -2.00 1.34 -15.89
N ARG A 65 -3.11 1.35 -16.63
CA ARG A 65 -3.28 0.50 -17.84
C ARG A 65 -2.53 1.05 -19.04
N ALA A 66 -2.39 2.37 -19.13
CA ALA A 66 -1.60 3.04 -20.16
C ALA A 66 -0.11 3.11 -19.78
N TYR A 67 0.18 3.26 -18.50
CA TYR A 67 1.52 3.37 -17.91
C TYR A 67 1.73 2.27 -16.86
N PRO A 68 2.11 1.05 -17.27
CA PRO A 68 2.23 -0.11 -16.39
C PRO A 68 3.39 0.00 -15.39
N ASN A 69 4.23 1.03 -15.48
CA ASN A 69 5.20 1.39 -14.46
C ASN A 69 4.56 2.03 -13.22
N ILE A 70 3.27 2.36 -13.23
CA ILE A 70 2.54 2.75 -12.03
C ILE A 70 2.15 1.47 -11.27
N LEU A 71 2.74 1.26 -10.11
CA LEU A 71 2.50 0.08 -9.28
C LEU A 71 1.25 0.23 -8.43
N SER A 72 1.13 1.36 -7.75
CA SER A 72 0.08 1.58 -6.76
C SER A 72 -0.23 3.06 -6.58
N TYR A 73 -1.34 3.29 -5.91
CA TYR A 73 -1.77 4.59 -5.43
C TYR A 73 -2.17 4.40 -3.96
N GLU A 74 -1.85 5.32 -3.10
CA GLU A 74 -2.42 5.32 -1.75
C GLU A 74 -3.93 5.54 -1.84
N ALA A 75 -4.35 6.76 -2.13
CA ALA A 75 -5.74 7.20 -2.30
C ALA A 75 -6.73 6.59 -1.29
N MET A 76 -6.28 6.43 -0.06
CA MET A 76 -7.00 5.88 1.09
C MET A 76 -6.30 6.27 2.38
N ARG A 77 -6.93 6.04 3.50
CA ARG A 77 -6.27 6.16 4.81
C ARG A 77 -5.44 4.90 5.04
N CYS A 78 -4.13 5.00 4.86
CA CYS A 78 -3.20 3.88 5.08
C CYS A 78 -2.88 3.67 6.56
N ALA A 79 -2.00 2.72 6.88
CA ALA A 79 -1.63 2.41 8.26
C ALA A 79 -1.01 3.59 9.01
N GLU A 80 -0.36 4.53 8.32
CA GLU A 80 0.21 5.71 8.96
C GLU A 80 -0.84 6.59 9.66
N CYS A 81 -2.11 6.53 9.25
CA CYS A 81 -3.19 7.29 9.87
C CYS A 81 -3.42 6.92 11.33
N PHE A 82 -2.97 5.75 11.77
CA PHE A 82 -2.94 5.39 13.20
C PHE A 82 -2.09 6.33 14.06
N LYS A 83 -1.22 7.12 13.47
CA LYS A 83 -0.48 8.17 14.18
C LYS A 83 -1.38 9.31 14.65
N TRP A 84 -2.53 9.50 14.01
CA TRP A 84 -3.38 10.67 14.24
C TRP A 84 -4.75 10.33 14.80
N ASP A 85 -5.33 9.18 14.41
CA ASP A 85 -6.69 8.82 14.81
C ASP A 85 -6.98 7.31 14.73
N THR A 86 -8.22 6.93 14.91
CA THR A 86 -8.69 5.53 14.93
C THR A 86 -9.44 5.12 13.67
N THR A 87 -9.45 5.93 12.62
CA THR A 87 -10.31 5.71 11.44
C THR A 87 -9.78 4.65 10.50
N SER A 88 -8.47 4.35 10.50
CA SER A 88 -7.88 3.27 9.70
C SER A 88 -8.02 1.90 10.37
N ASN A 89 -9.13 1.66 11.06
CA ASN A 89 -9.42 0.45 11.82
C ASN A 89 -9.77 -0.75 10.89
N PRO A 90 -9.90 -1.98 11.42
CA PRO A 90 -10.22 -3.17 10.63
C PRO A 90 -11.51 -3.06 9.81
N ASP A 91 -12.55 -2.38 10.31
CA ASP A 91 -13.80 -2.16 9.55
C ASP A 91 -13.57 -1.30 8.31
N TYR A 92 -12.75 -0.25 8.44
CA TYR A 92 -12.37 0.59 7.31
C TYR A 92 -11.52 -0.18 6.29
N GLN A 93 -10.55 -0.98 6.77
CA GLN A 93 -9.69 -1.81 5.91
C GLN A 93 -10.55 -2.80 5.11
N LEU A 94 -11.55 -3.42 5.76
CA LEU A 94 -12.49 -4.30 5.10
C LEU A 94 -13.32 -3.56 4.03
N GLN A 95 -13.79 -2.35 4.30
CA GLN A 95 -14.49 -1.53 3.30
C GLN A 95 -13.60 -1.23 2.08
N CYS A 96 -12.31 -0.99 2.30
CA CYS A 96 -11.36 -0.73 1.21
C CYS A 96 -11.23 -1.92 0.24
N ILE A 97 -11.37 -3.15 0.72
CA ILE A 97 -11.35 -4.35 -0.12
C ILE A 97 -12.48 -4.31 -1.15
N PHE A 98 -13.68 -3.91 -0.74
CA PHE A 98 -14.86 -3.88 -1.61
C PHE A 98 -14.98 -2.62 -2.46
N ALA A 99 -14.41 -1.51 -2.03
CA ALA A 99 -14.55 -0.21 -2.69
C ALA A 99 -13.25 0.23 -3.37
N ARG A 100 -12.19 0.47 -2.59
CA ARG A 100 -10.96 1.09 -3.09
C ARG A 100 -10.18 0.19 -4.05
N MET A 101 -10.12 -1.12 -3.79
CA MET A 101 -9.41 -2.07 -4.63
C MET A 101 -10.01 -2.25 -6.04
N LEU A 102 -11.25 -1.85 -6.27
CA LEU A 102 -11.85 -1.82 -7.60
C LEU A 102 -11.09 -0.90 -8.57
N GLY A 103 -10.43 0.14 -8.06
CA GLY A 103 -9.63 1.07 -8.85
C GLY A 103 -8.24 0.57 -9.22
N GLY A 104 -7.75 -0.49 -8.61
CA GLY A 104 -6.38 -1.01 -8.82
C GLY A 104 -5.57 -1.14 -7.54
N GLY A 105 -4.26 -1.35 -7.69
CA GLY A 105 -3.32 -1.55 -6.59
C GLY A 105 -3.35 -0.42 -5.53
N ILE A 106 -3.07 -0.81 -4.29
CA ILE A 106 -3.08 0.11 -3.13
C ILE A 106 -1.75 0.08 -2.41
N ASP A 107 -1.37 1.20 -1.81
CA ASP A 107 -0.28 1.31 -0.83
C ASP A 107 -0.87 1.53 0.57
N TYR A 108 -1.15 0.44 1.27
CA TYR A 108 -1.71 0.48 2.63
C TYR A 108 -0.63 0.43 3.72
N THR A 109 0.50 -0.20 3.46
CA THR A 109 1.58 -0.46 4.43
C THR A 109 1.12 -1.28 5.66
N PRO A 110 0.67 -2.54 5.48
CA PRO A 110 0.23 -3.39 6.57
C PRO A 110 1.40 -3.96 7.40
N GLY A 111 1.09 -4.75 8.41
CA GLY A 111 2.07 -5.58 9.12
C GLY A 111 2.50 -5.03 10.47
N SER A 112 1.71 -4.19 11.12
CA SER A 112 1.99 -3.77 12.50
C SER A 112 2.05 -4.95 13.44
N MET A 113 3.14 -5.05 14.19
CA MET A 113 3.33 -6.05 15.25
C MET A 113 2.89 -5.55 16.61
N ARG A 114 2.74 -4.23 16.76
CA ARG A 114 2.19 -3.56 17.95
C ARG A 114 0.71 -3.28 17.74
N ASN A 115 -0.12 -4.14 18.33
CA ASN A 115 -1.57 -4.05 18.18
C ASN A 115 -2.24 -3.72 19.49
N SER A 116 -3.33 -2.98 19.45
CA SER A 116 -4.10 -2.54 20.61
C SER A 116 -5.60 -2.73 20.38
N THR A 117 -6.32 -2.92 21.48
CA THR A 117 -7.78 -2.72 21.50
C THR A 117 -8.09 -1.23 21.44
N LEU A 118 -9.30 -0.88 21.00
CA LEU A 118 -9.74 0.52 20.92
C LEU A 118 -9.60 1.28 22.27
N GLU A 119 -9.86 0.60 23.38
CA GLU A 119 -9.75 1.18 24.72
C GLU A 119 -8.32 1.57 25.13
N LYS A 120 -7.33 0.81 24.63
CA LYS A 120 -5.90 1.02 24.97
C LYS A 120 -5.15 1.80 23.91
N PHE A 121 -5.74 1.99 22.76
CA PHE A 121 -5.09 2.64 21.63
C PHE A 121 -4.87 4.13 21.91
N LYS A 122 -3.66 4.57 21.63
CA LYS A 122 -3.25 5.99 21.72
C LYS A 122 -2.66 6.40 20.37
N PRO A 123 -3.40 7.15 19.56
CA PRO A 123 -2.97 7.46 18.18
C PRO A 123 -1.74 8.38 18.12
N ILE A 124 -1.45 9.17 19.14
CA ILE A 124 -0.36 10.16 19.10
C ILE A 124 0.78 9.72 20.02
N ASP A 125 1.36 8.56 19.72
CA ASP A 125 2.65 8.19 20.29
C ASP A 125 3.65 8.01 19.12
N PRO A 126 4.36 9.08 18.73
CA PRO A 126 5.29 9.03 17.60
C PRO A 126 6.47 8.08 17.85
N GLY A 127 6.74 7.73 19.11
CA GLY A 127 7.82 6.81 19.46
C GLY A 127 7.45 5.34 19.37
N LEU A 128 6.17 5.01 19.43
CA LEU A 128 5.67 3.63 19.46
C LEU A 128 4.39 3.50 18.64
N PRO A 129 4.47 3.58 17.30
CA PRO A 129 3.31 3.42 16.46
C PRO A 129 2.67 2.05 16.71
N SER A 130 1.35 2.01 16.73
CA SER A 130 0.57 0.78 16.88
C SER A 130 -0.66 0.83 15.98
N SER A 131 -1.29 -0.34 15.74
CA SER A 131 -2.54 -0.44 15.00
C SER A 131 -3.66 -1.00 15.86
N LEU A 132 -4.90 -0.77 15.45
CA LEU A 132 -6.06 -1.45 15.98
C LEU A 132 -6.20 -2.85 15.37
N GLY A 133 -6.61 -3.83 16.18
CA GLY A 133 -6.83 -5.20 15.71
C GLY A 133 -5.78 -6.18 16.22
N THR A 134 -5.41 -7.13 15.38
CA THR A 134 -4.50 -8.22 15.74
C THR A 134 -3.39 -8.39 14.71
N ARG A 135 -2.27 -9.02 15.11
CA ARG A 135 -1.19 -9.39 14.17
C ARG A 135 -1.69 -10.32 13.05
N SER A 136 -2.58 -11.24 13.36
CA SER A 136 -3.17 -12.14 12.36
C SER A 136 -3.93 -11.38 11.29
N HIS A 137 -4.71 -10.37 11.69
CA HIS A 137 -5.39 -9.47 10.76
C HIS A 137 -4.38 -8.72 9.89
N GLU A 138 -3.36 -8.11 10.49
CA GLU A 138 -2.31 -7.41 9.76
C GLU A 138 -1.57 -8.32 8.75
N LEU A 139 -1.34 -9.59 9.09
CA LEU A 139 -0.74 -10.56 8.18
C LEU A 139 -1.68 -10.97 7.05
N ALA A 140 -2.98 -11.11 7.34
CA ALA A 140 -3.98 -11.43 6.32
C ALA A 140 -4.07 -10.34 5.25
N LEU A 141 -3.84 -9.08 5.60
CA LEU A 141 -3.86 -7.96 4.65
C LEU A 141 -2.84 -8.11 3.52
N PHE A 142 -1.68 -8.76 3.74
CA PHE A 142 -0.71 -9.05 2.67
C PHE A 142 -1.26 -10.00 1.60
N VAL A 143 -2.22 -10.85 1.96
CA VAL A 143 -2.89 -11.73 1.00
C VAL A 143 -4.11 -11.04 0.42
N VAL A 144 -4.94 -10.42 1.26
CA VAL A 144 -6.23 -9.90 0.83
C VAL A 144 -6.09 -8.65 -0.02
N LEU A 145 -5.22 -7.71 0.37
CA LEU A 145 -5.01 -6.49 -0.37
C LEU A 145 -4.26 -6.73 -1.69
N SER A 146 -4.57 -5.93 -2.70
CA SER A 146 -3.83 -5.89 -3.96
C SER A 146 -2.76 -4.82 -3.86
N ALA A 147 -1.58 -5.20 -3.34
CA ALA A 147 -0.46 -4.31 -3.10
C ALA A 147 0.79 -4.82 -3.85
N PRO A 148 0.98 -4.46 -5.14
CA PRO A 148 2.15 -4.89 -5.93
C PRO A 148 3.48 -4.41 -5.34
N PHE A 149 3.43 -3.32 -4.59
CA PHE A 149 4.54 -2.81 -3.79
C PHE A 149 4.06 -2.70 -2.34
N ALA A 150 4.37 -3.70 -1.52
CA ALA A 150 3.96 -3.76 -0.12
C ALA A 150 5.12 -3.34 0.79
N SER A 151 4.97 -2.19 1.45
CA SER A 151 5.88 -1.74 2.50
C SER A 151 5.45 -2.32 3.85
N LEU A 152 6.42 -2.52 4.75
CA LEU A 152 6.18 -2.94 6.13
C LEU A 152 6.03 -1.72 7.03
N CYS A 153 5.02 -1.68 7.89
CA CYS A 153 4.75 -0.49 8.70
C CYS A 153 5.54 -0.41 10.01
N ASP A 154 6.10 -1.51 10.49
CA ASP A 154 6.81 -1.54 11.78
C ASP A 154 8.33 -1.50 11.62
N SER A 155 9.06 -1.35 12.73
CA SER A 155 10.52 -1.28 12.73
C SER A 155 11.16 -2.67 12.56
N PRO A 156 12.38 -2.77 11.99
CA PRO A 156 13.12 -4.04 11.89
C PRO A 156 13.31 -4.72 13.25
N ASP A 157 13.49 -3.96 14.31
CA ASP A 157 13.70 -4.51 15.65
C ASP A 157 12.40 -5.13 16.21
N GLU A 158 11.25 -4.61 15.81
CA GLU A 158 9.98 -5.20 16.21
C GLU A 158 9.75 -6.54 15.47
N TYR A 159 10.00 -6.60 14.17
CA TYR A 159 9.87 -7.84 13.39
C TYR A 159 10.83 -8.95 13.88
N ARG A 160 12.05 -8.60 14.30
CA ARG A 160 13.02 -9.59 14.83
C ARG A 160 12.55 -10.32 16.09
N LYS A 161 11.57 -9.77 16.82
CA LYS A 161 10.95 -10.45 17.97
C LYS A 161 10.06 -11.63 17.56
N TYR A 162 9.65 -11.69 16.29
CA TYR A 162 8.73 -12.67 15.76
C TYR A 162 9.31 -13.35 14.51
N PRO A 163 10.29 -14.26 14.67
CA PRO A 163 11.04 -14.84 13.55
C PRO A 163 10.15 -15.61 12.56
N ASP A 164 9.09 -16.27 13.02
CA ASP A 164 8.16 -16.99 12.15
C ASP A 164 7.33 -16.01 11.28
N ILE A 165 6.93 -14.88 11.85
CA ILE A 165 6.24 -13.81 11.10
C ILE A 165 7.20 -13.19 10.08
N LEU A 166 8.44 -12.91 10.49
CA LEU A 166 9.44 -12.35 9.58
C LEU A 166 9.70 -13.28 8.40
N LYS A 167 9.78 -14.60 8.65
CA LYS A 167 9.90 -15.61 7.60
C LYS A 167 8.71 -15.57 6.65
N TYR A 168 7.46 -15.54 7.17
CA TYR A 168 6.26 -15.41 6.35
C TYR A 168 6.29 -14.14 5.49
N LEU A 169 6.64 -12.99 6.06
CA LEU A 169 6.70 -11.72 5.35
C LEU A 169 7.78 -11.71 4.25
N ALA A 170 8.86 -12.47 4.43
CA ALA A 170 9.90 -12.62 3.41
C ALA A 170 9.47 -13.54 2.25
N GLU A 171 8.50 -14.42 2.47
CA GLU A 171 8.04 -15.42 1.51
C GLU A 171 6.73 -15.05 0.82
N VAL A 172 5.88 -14.20 1.44
CA VAL A 172 4.59 -13.83 0.87
C VAL A 172 4.78 -12.99 -0.41
N PRO A 173 4.18 -13.40 -1.54
CA PRO A 173 4.34 -12.68 -2.79
C PRO A 173 3.59 -11.34 -2.80
N THR A 174 4.10 -10.38 -3.58
CA THR A 174 3.41 -9.11 -3.88
C THR A 174 2.68 -9.14 -5.22
N SER A 175 2.93 -10.17 -6.05
CA SER A 175 2.25 -10.38 -7.33
C SER A 175 1.73 -11.82 -7.41
N TRP A 176 0.56 -12.00 -7.99
CA TRP A 176 -0.18 -13.25 -7.95
C TRP A 176 -0.53 -13.73 -9.35
N ASP A 177 -0.48 -15.05 -9.56
CA ASP A 177 -0.83 -15.67 -10.83
C ASP A 177 -2.35 -15.89 -10.93
N GLN A 178 -3.00 -16.13 -9.77
CA GLN A 178 -4.44 -16.32 -9.69
C GLN A 178 -4.98 -15.78 -8.36
N THR A 179 -6.21 -15.26 -8.38
CA THR A 179 -6.97 -14.85 -7.18
C THR A 179 -8.37 -15.44 -7.26
N ILE A 180 -8.78 -16.14 -6.21
CA ILE A 180 -10.10 -16.75 -6.08
C ILE A 180 -10.77 -16.21 -4.81
N PRO A 181 -11.91 -15.51 -4.91
CA PRO A 181 -12.72 -15.19 -3.75
C PRO A 181 -13.39 -16.47 -3.23
N LEU A 182 -13.14 -16.80 -1.98
CA LEU A 182 -13.72 -17.99 -1.34
C LEU A 182 -15.04 -17.67 -0.66
N ALA A 183 -15.08 -16.57 0.10
CA ALA A 183 -16.28 -16.09 0.78
C ALA A 183 -16.19 -14.60 1.03
N ALA A 184 -17.31 -13.87 0.97
CA ALA A 184 -17.34 -12.46 1.29
C ALA A 184 -18.75 -11.98 1.66
N CYS A 185 -18.82 -11.05 2.60
CA CYS A 185 -19.99 -10.24 2.88
C CYS A 185 -19.55 -8.80 3.09
N VAL A 186 -20.13 -7.87 2.33
CA VAL A 186 -19.71 -6.46 2.38
C VAL A 186 -19.89 -5.89 3.78
N GLY A 187 -18.80 -5.36 4.33
CA GLY A 187 -18.77 -4.80 5.67
C GLY A 187 -18.63 -5.80 6.81
N GLU A 188 -18.56 -7.11 6.51
CA GLU A 188 -18.47 -8.14 7.55
C GLU A 188 -17.16 -8.96 7.44
N TYR A 189 -16.89 -9.52 6.25
CA TYR A 189 -15.67 -10.30 6.01
C TYR A 189 -15.33 -10.42 4.52
N ALA A 190 -14.08 -10.76 4.25
CA ALA A 190 -13.59 -11.17 2.92
C ALA A 190 -12.52 -12.25 3.07
N VAL A 191 -12.65 -13.35 2.35
CA VAL A 191 -11.68 -14.46 2.34
C VAL A 191 -11.25 -14.72 0.90
N LEU A 192 -9.94 -14.56 0.65
CA LEU A 192 -9.35 -14.77 -0.66
C LEU A 192 -8.31 -15.89 -0.61
N ALA A 193 -8.27 -16.71 -1.66
CA ALA A 193 -7.15 -17.58 -1.97
C ALA A 193 -6.39 -17.01 -3.16
N LYS A 194 -5.09 -16.84 -3.02
CA LYS A 194 -4.19 -16.33 -4.07
C LYS A 194 -3.06 -17.31 -4.34
N GLN A 195 -2.74 -17.53 -5.61
CA GLN A 195 -1.71 -18.48 -6.04
C GLN A 195 -0.48 -17.77 -6.58
N LYS A 196 0.68 -18.31 -6.22
CA LYS A 196 1.96 -17.99 -6.85
C LYS A 196 2.72 -19.29 -7.14
N GLY A 197 2.99 -19.58 -8.40
CA GLY A 197 3.53 -20.88 -8.81
C GLY A 197 2.64 -22.03 -8.33
N ASN A 198 3.18 -22.94 -7.55
CA ASN A 198 2.45 -24.07 -6.98
C ASN A 198 1.95 -23.83 -5.54
N THR A 199 2.15 -22.65 -5.00
CA THR A 199 1.79 -22.33 -3.61
C THR A 199 0.53 -21.49 -3.54
N TRP A 200 -0.37 -21.85 -2.64
CA TRP A 200 -1.58 -21.10 -2.34
C TRP A 200 -1.46 -20.41 -0.98
N TYR A 201 -1.91 -19.16 -0.94
CA TYR A 201 -2.00 -18.32 0.23
C TYR A 201 -3.46 -17.97 0.48
N ILE A 202 -3.94 -18.15 1.72
CA ILE A 202 -5.31 -17.84 2.10
C ILE A 202 -5.26 -16.74 3.14
N GLY A 203 -6.00 -15.66 2.92
CA GLY A 203 -6.19 -14.54 3.85
C GLY A 203 -7.66 -14.19 3.99
N GLY A 204 -8.07 -13.84 5.24
CA GLY A 204 -9.43 -13.44 5.54
C GLY A 204 -9.57 -12.97 7.00
#